data_3a95383ebe6979489223f3e4f207effc
#
_entry.id   3a95383ebe6979489223f3e4f207effc
#
_cell.length_a   1.000
_cell.length_b   1.000
_cell.length_c   1.000
_cell.angle_alpha   90.00
_cell.angle_beta   90.00
_cell.angle_gamma   90.00
#
_symmetry.space_group_name_H-M   'P 1'
#
loop_
_entity.id
_entity.type
_entity.pdbx_description
1 polymer ?
#
loop_
_entity_poly.entity_id
_entity_poly.type
_entity_poly.pdbx_seq_one_letter_code
_entity_poly.pdbx_strand_id
1 'polypeptide(L)'
;MNGMTRLIPGLLLAATTMATAAMLAPTVSGQESQKESFTGFAINLNSGPSTAVVDFTITRWSTDAERQRLLVLIKPEKDAMRANEKLQEELQKMPKVGYIRTPTSLAWDLHYARQSPLENGGRRIVLATDRPIGFREAVNQPRTMDYPMTIIEIHLDHNDKGEGRILAGTKLFIGKDNNLVLENYGQQPIRFNEIKKVK
;
A
#
# COMPACT_ATOMS: atom_id res chain seq x y z
N MET A 1 9.32 49.00 81.63
CA MET A 1 9.76 50.08 80.75
C MET A 1 10.28 49.39 79.47
N ASN A 2 9.51 49.18 78.60
CA ASN A 2 9.20 49.56 77.23
C ASN A 2 10.43 49.56 76.31
N GLY A 3 10.52 48.61 75.48
CA GLY A 3 11.39 48.52 74.30
C GLY A 3 10.67 47.81 73.21
N MET A 4 9.97 48.56 72.39
CA MET A 4 9.26 48.05 71.18
C MET A 4 10.27 47.80 70.07
N THR A 5 10.44 46.54 69.69
CA THR A 5 11.20 46.13 68.49
C THR A 5 10.24 45.95 67.35
N ARG A 6 10.34 46.76 66.31
CA ARG A 6 9.55 46.68 65.07
C ARG A 6 10.11 45.59 64.17
N LEU A 7 9.28 44.62 63.84
CA LEU A 7 9.53 43.63 62.78
C LEU A 7 9.18 44.22 61.40
N ILE A 8 10.11 44.13 60.47
CA ILE A 8 9.94 44.46 59.06
C ILE A 8 9.51 43.22 58.36
N PRO A 9 8.40 43.19 57.60
CA PRO A 9 8.05 41.99 56.77
C PRO A 9 8.87 41.98 55.52
N GLY A 10 9.65 40.87 55.32
CA GLY A 10 10.37 40.61 54.15
C GLY A 10 9.40 40.16 53.00
N LEU A 11 9.52 40.87 51.89
CA LEU A 11 8.78 40.59 50.65
C LEU A 11 9.38 39.36 49.97
N LEU A 12 8.69 38.23 50.05
CA LEU A 12 9.03 37.02 49.27
C LEU A 12 8.56 37.21 47.83
N LEU A 13 9.52 37.40 46.92
CA LEU A 13 9.29 37.43 45.48
C LEU A 13 9.24 35.99 44.99
N ALA A 14 8.05 35.46 44.75
CA ALA A 14 7.86 34.14 44.11
C ALA A 14 8.10 34.26 42.60
N ALA A 15 9.23 33.77 42.14
CA ALA A 15 9.51 33.61 40.72
C ALA A 15 8.78 32.39 40.19
N THR A 16 7.67 32.60 39.51
CA THR A 16 6.97 31.55 38.73
C THR A 16 7.72 31.30 37.43
N THR A 17 8.49 30.23 37.40
CA THR A 17 9.05 29.68 36.16
C THR A 17 7.94 29.02 35.35
N MET A 18 7.47 29.67 34.28
CA MET A 18 6.65 29.05 33.25
C MET A 18 7.53 28.08 32.48
N ALA A 19 7.35 26.78 32.73
CA ALA A 19 7.88 25.73 31.88
C ALA A 19 7.01 25.67 30.61
N THR A 20 7.49 26.25 29.52
CA THR A 20 6.93 26.03 28.18
C THR A 20 7.24 24.62 27.77
N ALA A 21 6.26 23.71 27.90
CA ALA A 21 6.31 22.40 27.29
C ALA A 21 6.22 22.57 25.75
N ALA A 22 7.36 22.53 25.08
CA ALA A 22 7.41 22.43 23.64
C ALA A 22 6.81 21.07 23.28
N MET A 23 5.58 21.05 22.79
CA MET A 23 5.01 19.89 22.13
C MET A 23 5.84 19.62 20.87
N LEU A 24 6.73 18.64 20.94
CA LEU A 24 7.34 18.03 19.78
C LEU A 24 6.22 17.35 18.99
N ALA A 25 5.71 18.02 17.97
CA ALA A 25 4.90 17.38 16.95
C ALA A 25 5.75 16.25 16.38
N PRO A 26 5.19 15.02 16.21
CA PRO A 26 5.92 13.96 15.55
C PRO A 26 6.24 14.46 14.15
N THR A 27 7.50 14.73 13.88
CA THR A 27 8.00 14.90 12.52
C THR A 27 7.68 13.61 11.81
N VAL A 28 6.71 13.66 10.90
CA VAL A 28 6.50 12.62 9.91
C VAL A 28 7.80 12.59 9.11
N SER A 29 8.70 11.73 9.57
CA SER A 29 9.93 11.40 8.87
C SER A 29 9.49 10.90 7.51
N GLY A 30 9.71 11.70 6.47
CA GLY A 30 9.57 11.26 5.11
C GLY A 30 10.45 10.03 4.97
N GLN A 31 9.81 8.86 4.89
CA GLN A 31 10.50 7.60 4.74
C GLN A 31 11.29 7.72 3.44
N GLU A 32 12.60 7.89 3.53
CA GLU A 32 13.47 7.85 2.37
C GLU A 32 13.10 6.62 1.58
N SER A 33 12.73 6.83 0.35
CA SER A 33 12.20 5.80 -0.55
C SER A 33 13.32 4.83 -0.92
N GLN A 34 13.62 3.94 0.02
CA GLN A 34 14.59 2.88 -0.23
C GLN A 34 13.97 1.93 -1.26
N LYS A 35 14.61 1.84 -2.42
CA LYS A 35 14.24 0.91 -3.48
C LYS A 35 14.24 -0.51 -2.94
N GLU A 36 13.13 -1.22 -3.10
CA GLU A 36 12.99 -2.61 -2.70
C GLU A 36 12.67 -3.47 -3.92
N SER A 37 13.37 -4.59 -4.07
CA SER A 37 13.16 -5.54 -5.17
C SER A 37 12.85 -6.92 -4.61
N PHE A 38 11.94 -7.62 -5.28
CA PHE A 38 11.44 -8.92 -4.90
C PHE A 38 11.33 -9.83 -6.13
N THR A 39 11.44 -11.13 -5.91
CA THR A 39 11.20 -12.16 -6.90
C THR A 39 10.31 -13.26 -6.32
N GLY A 40 9.57 -13.94 -7.18
CA GLY A 40 8.71 -15.06 -6.79
C GLY A 40 8.15 -15.78 -8.02
N PHE A 41 7.24 -16.74 -7.79
CA PHE A 41 6.62 -17.54 -8.83
C PHE A 41 5.13 -17.27 -8.91
N ALA A 42 4.67 -16.77 -10.06
CA ALA A 42 3.25 -16.66 -10.36
C ALA A 42 2.74 -17.98 -10.98
N ILE A 43 1.66 -18.51 -10.41
CA ILE A 43 1.00 -19.74 -10.86
C ILE A 43 -0.42 -19.40 -11.29
N ASN A 44 -0.69 -19.47 -12.58
CA ASN A 44 -2.01 -19.26 -13.15
C ASN A 44 -2.67 -20.61 -13.43
N LEU A 45 -3.83 -20.86 -12.83
CA LEU A 45 -4.61 -22.09 -13.00
C LEU A 45 -5.82 -21.92 -13.92
N ASN A 46 -6.13 -20.70 -14.37
CA ASN A 46 -7.36 -20.40 -15.11
C ASN A 46 -7.36 -20.88 -16.57
N SER A 47 -6.19 -21.04 -17.17
CA SER A 47 -6.07 -21.41 -18.60
C SER A 47 -5.07 -22.56 -18.83
N GLY A 48 -5.02 -23.48 -17.89
CA GLY A 48 -4.02 -24.55 -17.79
C GLY A 48 -2.84 -24.11 -16.92
N PRO A 49 -2.16 -25.07 -16.25
CA PRO A 49 -1.08 -24.75 -15.33
C PRO A 49 0.05 -24.04 -16.06
N SER A 50 0.27 -22.77 -15.74
CA SER A 50 1.41 -21.99 -16.20
C SER A 50 2.10 -21.35 -15.02
N THR A 51 3.43 -21.43 -15.02
CA THR A 51 4.27 -20.81 -13.98
C THR A 51 5.23 -19.85 -14.63
N ALA A 52 5.38 -18.67 -14.04
CA ALA A 52 6.35 -17.68 -14.49
C ALA A 52 7.11 -17.10 -13.29
N VAL A 53 8.42 -16.88 -13.46
CA VAL A 53 9.17 -16.04 -12.53
C VAL A 53 8.68 -14.61 -12.70
N VAL A 54 8.45 -13.93 -11.58
CA VAL A 54 8.01 -12.54 -11.57
C VAL A 54 8.92 -11.76 -10.66
N ASP A 55 9.48 -10.69 -11.20
CA ASP A 55 10.25 -9.71 -10.45
C ASP A 55 9.41 -8.44 -10.30
N PHE A 56 9.41 -7.86 -9.11
CA PHE A 56 8.84 -6.52 -8.93
C PHE A 56 9.76 -5.64 -8.11
N THR A 57 9.76 -4.37 -8.44
CA THR A 57 10.58 -3.36 -7.77
C THR A 57 9.70 -2.19 -7.38
N ILE A 58 9.79 -1.81 -6.12
CA ILE A 58 9.17 -0.63 -5.56
C ILE A 58 10.26 0.42 -5.44
N THR A 59 10.08 1.55 -6.10
CA THR A 59 11.04 2.67 -6.08
C THR A 59 10.65 3.74 -5.07
N ARG A 60 9.38 3.81 -4.72
CA ARG A 60 8.82 4.62 -3.63
C ARG A 60 7.49 4.06 -3.17
N TRP A 61 7.11 4.38 -1.97
CA TRP A 61 5.77 4.09 -1.44
C TRP A 61 4.80 5.21 -1.79
N SER A 62 3.54 4.85 -2.01
CA SER A 62 2.46 5.82 -2.22
C SER A 62 2.15 6.59 -0.95
N THR A 63 1.91 7.88 -1.10
CA THR A 63 1.56 8.79 0.00
C THR A 63 0.14 8.56 0.51
N ASP A 64 -0.16 9.08 1.70
CA ASP A 64 -1.53 9.05 2.24
C ASP A 64 -2.52 9.83 1.36
N ALA A 65 -2.08 10.92 0.74
CA ALA A 65 -2.89 11.70 -0.20
C ALA A 65 -3.24 10.88 -1.46
N GLU A 66 -2.26 10.14 -2.02
CA GLU A 66 -2.49 9.24 -3.16
C GLU A 66 -3.46 8.11 -2.79
N ARG A 67 -3.28 7.51 -1.61
CA ARG A 67 -4.22 6.51 -1.09
C ARG A 67 -5.63 7.06 -0.94
N GLN A 68 -5.77 8.25 -0.37
CA GLN A 68 -7.08 8.84 -0.12
C GLN A 68 -7.84 9.13 -1.42
N ARG A 69 -7.16 9.56 -2.48
CA ARG A 69 -7.76 9.74 -3.81
C ARG A 69 -8.39 8.45 -4.34
N LEU A 70 -7.71 7.32 -4.20
CA LEU A 70 -8.25 6.02 -4.62
C LEU A 70 -9.41 5.57 -3.74
N LEU A 71 -9.31 5.75 -2.41
CA LEU A 71 -10.37 5.34 -1.48
C LEU A 71 -11.70 6.09 -1.68
N VAL A 72 -11.66 7.35 -2.08
CA VAL A 72 -12.86 8.14 -2.38
C VAL A 72 -13.62 7.57 -3.57
N LEU A 73 -12.92 7.01 -4.56
CA LEU A 73 -13.53 6.41 -5.74
C LEU A 73 -14.20 5.06 -5.45
N ILE A 74 -13.73 4.34 -4.44
CA ILE A 74 -14.26 3.02 -4.06
C ILE A 74 -15.52 3.13 -3.20
N LYS A 75 -15.59 4.10 -2.30
CA LYS A 75 -16.64 4.21 -1.27
C LYS A 75 -18.09 4.35 -1.76
N PRO A 76 -18.40 5.15 -2.77
CA PRO A 76 -19.79 5.47 -3.08
C PRO A 76 -20.39 4.68 -4.23
N GLU A 77 -19.59 3.91 -4.96
CA GLU A 77 -20.06 3.33 -6.23
C GLU A 77 -20.79 2.00 -5.98
N LYS A 78 -22.06 1.95 -6.36
CA LYS A 78 -22.88 0.72 -6.35
C LYS A 78 -22.54 -0.20 -7.53
N ASP A 79 -21.97 0.37 -8.59
CA ASP A 79 -21.55 -0.33 -9.80
C ASP A 79 -20.03 -0.56 -9.76
N ALA A 80 -19.63 -1.81 -9.55
CA ALA A 80 -18.24 -2.18 -9.43
C ALA A 80 -17.44 -1.96 -10.73
N MET A 81 -18.07 -2.10 -11.89
CA MET A 81 -17.42 -1.87 -13.19
C MET A 81 -17.04 -0.41 -13.34
N ARG A 82 -17.97 0.48 -13.06
CA ARG A 82 -17.74 1.93 -13.13
C ARG A 82 -16.72 2.41 -12.08
N ALA A 83 -16.68 1.78 -10.90
CA ALA A 83 -15.66 2.05 -9.91
C ALA A 83 -14.28 1.65 -10.42
N ASN A 84 -14.15 0.51 -11.08
CA ASN A 84 -12.90 0.03 -11.65
C ASN A 84 -12.39 0.92 -12.79
N GLU A 85 -13.26 1.41 -13.66
CA GLU A 85 -12.91 2.38 -14.72
C GLU A 85 -12.33 3.67 -14.12
N LYS A 86 -13.02 4.25 -13.13
CA LYS A 86 -12.56 5.47 -12.44
C LYS A 86 -11.22 5.25 -11.72
N LEU A 87 -11.04 4.08 -11.12
CA LEU A 87 -9.78 3.73 -10.46
C LEU A 87 -8.64 3.61 -11.47
N GLN A 88 -8.89 2.98 -12.62
CA GLN A 88 -7.91 2.90 -13.69
C GLN A 88 -7.50 4.29 -14.19
N GLU A 89 -8.48 5.16 -14.48
CA GLU A 89 -8.20 6.52 -14.90
C GLU A 89 -7.39 7.32 -13.87
N GLU A 90 -7.65 7.12 -12.57
CA GLU A 90 -6.89 7.78 -11.52
C GLU A 90 -5.47 7.18 -11.41
N LEU A 91 -5.32 5.86 -11.49
CA LEU A 91 -4.01 5.22 -11.52
C LEU A 91 -3.13 5.74 -12.66
N GLN A 92 -3.70 5.93 -13.87
CA GLN A 92 -2.98 6.48 -15.02
C GLN A 92 -2.42 7.89 -14.79
N LYS A 93 -3.10 8.68 -13.94
CA LYS A 93 -2.67 10.04 -13.58
C LYS A 93 -1.65 10.05 -12.45
N MET A 94 -1.52 8.94 -11.71
CA MET A 94 -0.58 8.83 -10.60
C MET A 94 0.84 8.59 -11.11
N PRO A 95 1.86 9.14 -10.43
CA PRO A 95 3.24 8.90 -10.81
C PRO A 95 3.62 7.44 -10.59
N LYS A 96 4.53 6.95 -11.41
CA LYS A 96 5.12 5.62 -11.28
C LYS A 96 5.79 5.44 -9.91
N VAL A 97 5.49 4.32 -9.26
CA VAL A 97 6.03 3.94 -7.95
C VAL A 97 6.92 2.70 -8.02
N GLY A 98 6.99 2.07 -9.19
CA GLY A 98 7.76 0.86 -9.39
C GLY A 98 7.40 0.18 -10.71
N TYR A 99 7.78 -1.07 -10.82
CA TYR A 99 7.44 -1.90 -11.98
C TYR A 99 7.40 -3.40 -11.61
N ILE A 100 6.69 -4.17 -12.42
CA ILE A 100 6.65 -5.62 -12.38
C ILE A 100 7.00 -6.18 -13.76
N ARG A 101 7.71 -7.30 -13.82
CA ARG A 101 8.12 -7.94 -15.08
C ARG A 101 8.26 -9.46 -14.93
N THR A 102 8.21 -10.15 -16.05
CA THR A 102 8.74 -11.50 -16.18
C THR A 102 10.05 -11.46 -16.98
N PRO A 103 10.89 -12.50 -16.96
CA PRO A 103 12.13 -12.53 -17.74
C PRO A 103 11.94 -12.36 -19.25
N THR A 104 10.75 -12.68 -19.76
CA THR A 104 10.42 -12.68 -21.19
C THR A 104 9.50 -11.55 -21.62
N SER A 105 9.11 -10.64 -20.70
CA SER A 105 8.19 -9.55 -20.98
C SER A 105 8.78 -8.17 -20.69
N LEU A 106 8.21 -7.17 -21.35
CA LEU A 106 8.43 -5.78 -20.97
C LEU A 106 7.87 -5.55 -19.57
N ALA A 107 8.46 -4.61 -18.86
CA ALA A 107 7.97 -4.21 -17.54
C ALA A 107 6.63 -3.48 -17.64
N TRP A 108 5.72 -3.78 -16.70
CA TRP A 108 4.50 -3.01 -16.46
C TRP A 108 4.74 -2.04 -15.32
N ASP A 109 4.33 -0.80 -15.48
CA ASP A 109 4.48 0.23 -14.47
C ASP A 109 3.49 0.00 -13.32
N LEU A 110 3.96 0.19 -12.10
CA LEU A 110 3.13 0.23 -10.91
C LEU A 110 2.85 1.69 -10.56
N HIS A 111 1.59 2.01 -10.33
CA HIS A 111 1.13 3.35 -10.00
C HIS A 111 0.71 3.50 -8.54
N TYR A 112 0.62 2.38 -7.82
CA TYR A 112 0.35 2.36 -6.40
C TYR A 112 1.16 1.27 -5.71
N ALA A 113 1.77 1.61 -4.58
CA ALA A 113 2.46 0.67 -3.70
C ALA A 113 2.31 1.13 -2.25
N ARG A 114 1.77 0.28 -1.39
CA ARG A 114 1.62 0.57 0.03
C ARG A 114 1.89 -0.66 0.86
N GLN A 115 2.51 -0.45 2.01
CA GLN A 115 2.69 -1.48 3.02
C GLN A 115 1.92 -1.17 4.29
N SER A 116 1.53 -2.21 5.02
CA SER A 116 0.95 -2.15 6.35
C SER A 116 1.48 -3.30 7.20
N PRO A 117 1.67 -3.10 8.51
CA PRO A 117 2.12 -4.18 9.39
C PRO A 117 1.05 -5.28 9.50
N LEU A 118 1.49 -6.50 9.74
CA LEU A 118 0.67 -7.65 10.11
C LEU A 118 0.89 -7.98 11.59
N GLU A 119 -0.10 -8.59 12.22
CA GLU A 119 -0.07 -8.95 13.65
C GLU A 119 1.08 -9.91 14.01
N ASN A 120 1.51 -10.74 13.06
CA ASN A 120 2.61 -11.69 13.21
C ASN A 120 4.02 -11.06 13.05
N GLY A 121 4.13 -9.73 13.03
CA GLY A 121 5.39 -9.02 12.83
C GLY A 121 5.86 -8.93 11.39
N GLY A 122 5.09 -9.46 10.43
CA GLY A 122 5.31 -9.33 9.01
C GLY A 122 4.68 -8.05 8.44
N ARG A 123 4.58 -7.99 7.11
CA ARG A 123 3.97 -6.86 6.39
C ARG A 123 3.12 -7.31 5.21
N ARG A 124 2.01 -6.62 5.01
CA ARG A 124 1.17 -6.72 3.82
C ARG A 124 1.58 -5.62 2.85
N ILE A 125 1.80 -5.98 1.59
CA ILE A 125 2.07 -5.04 0.50
C ILE A 125 0.92 -5.12 -0.49
N VAL A 126 0.40 -3.97 -0.90
CA VAL A 126 -0.61 -3.85 -1.95
C VAL A 126 -0.01 -3.01 -3.08
N LEU A 127 -0.02 -3.57 -4.29
CA LEU A 127 0.44 -2.93 -5.51
C LEU A 127 -0.73 -2.82 -6.48
N ALA A 128 -0.74 -1.77 -7.31
CA ALA A 128 -1.70 -1.67 -8.39
C ALA A 128 -1.06 -1.10 -9.67
N THR A 129 -1.54 -1.60 -10.82
CA THR A 129 -1.21 -1.10 -12.16
C THR A 129 -2.49 -0.78 -12.92
N ASP A 130 -2.41 0.16 -13.83
CA ASP A 130 -3.48 0.61 -14.71
C ASP A 130 -3.77 -0.36 -15.88
N ARG A 131 -3.12 -1.53 -15.89
CA ARG A 131 -3.20 -2.52 -16.97
C ARG A 131 -3.53 -3.91 -16.45
N PRO A 132 -4.26 -4.73 -17.23
CA PRO A 132 -4.40 -6.15 -16.93
C PRO A 132 -3.05 -6.84 -17.13
N ILE A 133 -2.56 -7.53 -16.10
CA ILE A 133 -1.40 -8.40 -16.20
C ILE A 133 -1.90 -9.83 -16.41
N GLY A 134 -1.74 -10.34 -17.62
CA GLY A 134 -1.91 -11.76 -17.95
C GLY A 134 -0.53 -12.40 -18.11
N PHE A 135 -0.23 -13.43 -17.33
CA PHE A 135 1.03 -14.18 -17.47
C PHE A 135 1.03 -15.13 -18.67
N ARG A 136 -0.04 -15.17 -19.41
CA ARG A 136 -0.16 -15.81 -20.70
C ARG A 136 -1.03 -14.91 -21.56
N GLU A 137 -0.47 -14.38 -22.61
CA GLU A 137 -1.28 -13.88 -23.71
C GLU A 137 -2.00 -15.09 -24.29
N ALA A 138 -3.28 -15.23 -23.94
CA ALA A 138 -4.16 -16.15 -24.61
C ALA A 138 -4.33 -15.62 -26.05
N VAL A 139 -3.58 -16.15 -26.96
CA VAL A 139 -3.53 -15.76 -28.38
C VAL A 139 -4.91 -15.85 -29.04
N ASN A 140 -5.92 -16.48 -28.42
CA ASN A 140 -7.23 -16.75 -28.99
C ASN A 140 -8.43 -16.60 -28.02
N GLN A 141 -8.29 -15.92 -26.90
CA GLN A 141 -9.48 -15.61 -26.08
C GLN A 141 -9.89 -14.15 -26.29
N PRO A 142 -11.20 -13.88 -26.51
CA PRO A 142 -11.68 -12.53 -26.53
C PRO A 142 -11.26 -11.89 -25.20
N ARG A 143 -10.55 -10.76 -25.28
CA ARG A 143 -10.21 -9.96 -24.12
C ARG A 143 -11.52 -9.57 -23.48
N THR A 144 -11.85 -10.18 -22.35
CA THR A 144 -12.91 -9.65 -21.49
C THR A 144 -12.38 -8.33 -20.97
N MET A 145 -12.85 -7.25 -21.57
CA MET A 145 -12.46 -5.86 -21.23
C MET A 145 -12.98 -5.41 -19.86
N ASP A 146 -13.54 -6.34 -19.10
CA ASP A 146 -14.27 -6.05 -17.86
C ASP A 146 -13.39 -5.62 -16.70
N TYR A 147 -12.05 -5.72 -16.83
CA TYR A 147 -11.12 -5.44 -15.73
C TYR A 147 -9.86 -4.74 -16.21
N PRO A 148 -9.88 -3.42 -16.23
CA PRO A 148 -8.82 -2.64 -16.85
C PRO A 148 -7.53 -2.53 -16.03
N MET A 149 -7.52 -3.02 -14.78
CA MET A 149 -6.39 -2.90 -13.86
C MET A 149 -6.07 -4.22 -13.17
N THR A 150 -4.87 -4.32 -12.60
CA THR A 150 -4.46 -5.46 -11.77
C THR A 150 -4.03 -4.99 -10.40
N ILE A 151 -4.47 -5.72 -9.38
CA ILE A 151 -4.06 -5.52 -7.99
C ILE A 151 -3.27 -6.75 -7.54
N ILE A 152 -2.18 -6.50 -6.83
CA ILE A 152 -1.32 -7.53 -6.29
C ILE A 152 -1.29 -7.35 -4.78
N GLU A 153 -1.64 -8.39 -4.05
CA GLU A 153 -1.55 -8.43 -2.60
C GLU A 153 -0.48 -9.44 -2.20
N ILE A 154 0.41 -9.03 -1.32
CA ILE A 154 1.55 -9.82 -0.88
C ILE A 154 1.59 -9.78 0.65
N HIS A 155 1.81 -10.93 1.25
CA HIS A 155 2.03 -11.09 2.68
C HIS A 155 3.45 -11.61 2.89
N LEU A 156 4.28 -10.83 3.55
CA LEU A 156 5.66 -11.18 3.88
C LEU A 156 5.80 -11.37 5.38
N ASP A 157 6.64 -12.31 5.78
CA ASP A 157 7.08 -12.50 7.15
C ASP A 157 8.16 -11.46 7.53
N HIS A 158 8.68 -11.58 8.75
CA HIS A 158 9.76 -10.73 9.27
C HIS A 158 11.11 -10.89 8.54
N ASN A 159 11.26 -11.92 7.68
CA ASN A 159 12.44 -12.15 6.85
C ASN A 159 12.23 -11.69 5.39
N ASP A 160 11.17 -10.94 5.11
CA ASP A 160 10.78 -10.53 3.76
C ASP A 160 10.54 -11.71 2.81
N LYS A 161 10.01 -12.82 3.33
CA LYS A 161 9.59 -14.00 2.57
C LYS A 161 8.09 -14.22 2.73
N GLY A 162 7.45 -14.72 1.68
CA GLY A 162 6.04 -14.99 1.77
C GLY A 162 5.37 -15.36 0.47
N GLU A 163 4.10 -15.08 0.42
CA GLU A 163 3.21 -15.40 -0.69
C GLU A 163 2.24 -14.26 -0.97
N GLY A 164 1.58 -14.33 -2.10
CA GLY A 164 0.61 -13.32 -2.50
C GLY A 164 -0.37 -13.84 -3.52
N ARG A 165 -1.15 -12.91 -4.02
CA ARG A 165 -2.12 -13.16 -5.09
C ARG A 165 -2.18 -11.98 -6.03
N ILE A 166 -2.34 -12.29 -7.31
CA ILE A 166 -2.52 -11.32 -8.36
C ILE A 166 -3.98 -11.40 -8.79
N LEU A 167 -4.66 -10.28 -8.69
CA LEU A 167 -6.09 -10.15 -8.84
C LEU A 167 -6.37 -9.32 -10.09
N ALA A 168 -6.65 -9.99 -11.19
CA ALA A 168 -7.24 -9.38 -12.35
C ALA A 168 -8.76 -9.52 -12.24
N GLY A 169 -9.50 -8.43 -12.29
CA GLY A 169 -10.93 -8.52 -12.19
C GLY A 169 -11.51 -8.57 -10.79
N THR A 170 -11.05 -7.71 -9.94
CA THR A 170 -11.41 -7.70 -8.54
C THR A 170 -12.37 -6.57 -8.22
N LYS A 171 -13.43 -6.90 -7.49
CA LYS A 171 -14.28 -5.90 -6.85
C LYS A 171 -13.60 -5.37 -5.60
N LEU A 172 -13.49 -4.07 -5.51
CA LEU A 172 -12.88 -3.36 -4.41
C LEU A 172 -13.96 -2.76 -3.52
N PHE A 173 -13.85 -2.92 -2.21
CA PHE A 173 -14.65 -2.16 -1.25
C PHE A 173 -13.86 -1.91 0.04
N ILE A 174 -14.37 -0.97 0.81
CA ILE A 174 -13.74 -0.60 2.07
C ILE A 174 -14.46 -1.32 3.20
N GLY A 175 -13.73 -2.18 3.90
CA GLY A 175 -14.20 -2.87 5.08
C GLY A 175 -14.39 -1.93 6.28
N LYS A 176 -14.93 -2.47 7.38
CA LYS A 176 -15.28 -1.72 8.59
C LYS A 176 -14.10 -0.98 9.21
N ASP A 177 -12.90 -1.52 9.11
CA ASP A 177 -11.67 -0.95 9.69
C ASP A 177 -10.92 -0.01 8.72
N ASN A 178 -11.62 0.55 7.72
CA ASN A 178 -11.02 1.36 6.65
C ASN A 178 -9.92 0.61 5.86
N ASN A 179 -9.95 -0.72 5.91
CA ASN A 179 -9.07 -1.59 5.14
C ASN A 179 -9.66 -1.88 3.77
N LEU A 180 -8.80 -1.93 2.76
CA LEU A 180 -9.18 -2.35 1.43
C LEU A 180 -9.49 -3.85 1.44
N VAL A 181 -10.74 -4.20 1.12
CA VAL A 181 -11.19 -5.57 0.94
C VAL A 181 -11.28 -5.88 -0.55
N LEU A 182 -10.70 -7.01 -0.93
CA LEU A 182 -10.60 -7.48 -2.30
C LEU A 182 -11.51 -8.70 -2.46
N GLU A 183 -12.61 -8.56 -3.19
CA GLU A 183 -13.44 -9.68 -3.59
C GLU A 183 -13.11 -10.09 -5.03
N ASN A 184 -12.81 -11.35 -5.21
CA ASN A 184 -12.51 -11.88 -6.54
C ASN A 184 -13.82 -12.34 -7.22
N TYR A 185 -14.05 -11.90 -8.45
CA TYR A 185 -15.25 -12.20 -9.21
C TYR A 185 -14.94 -13.17 -10.35
N GLY A 186 -15.38 -14.43 -10.20
CA GLY A 186 -15.49 -15.39 -11.31
C GLY A 186 -14.19 -16.05 -11.81
N GLN A 187 -13.02 -15.60 -11.39
CA GLN A 187 -11.74 -16.22 -11.73
C GLN A 187 -10.91 -16.52 -10.49
N GLN A 188 -10.17 -17.62 -10.49
CA GLN A 188 -9.24 -17.87 -9.39
C GLN A 188 -8.09 -16.85 -9.43
N PRO A 189 -7.71 -16.29 -8.26
CA PRO A 189 -6.52 -15.45 -8.20
C PRO A 189 -5.29 -16.20 -8.70
N ILE A 190 -4.43 -15.52 -9.44
CA ILE A 190 -3.10 -16.06 -9.75
C ILE A 190 -2.33 -16.09 -8.43
N ARG A 191 -1.86 -17.27 -8.04
CA ARG A 191 -1.05 -17.43 -6.84
C ARG A 191 0.34 -16.88 -7.09
N PHE A 192 0.89 -16.19 -6.11
CA PHE A 192 2.24 -15.67 -6.16
C PHE A 192 3.01 -16.23 -4.97
N ASN A 193 3.83 -17.25 -5.22
CA ASN A 193 4.47 -18.07 -4.21
C ASN A 193 5.97 -17.79 -4.12
N GLU A 194 6.58 -18.20 -3.00
CA GLU A 194 8.03 -18.13 -2.76
C GLU A 194 8.60 -16.72 -2.99
N ILE A 195 7.84 -15.72 -2.62
CA ILE A 195 8.29 -14.34 -2.72
C ILE A 195 9.43 -14.13 -1.73
N LYS A 196 10.48 -13.48 -2.20
CA LYS A 196 11.62 -13.08 -1.37
C LYS A 196 12.21 -11.76 -1.84
N LYS A 197 12.69 -10.98 -0.89
CA LYS A 197 13.44 -9.75 -1.19
C LYS A 197 14.77 -10.10 -1.84
N VAL A 198 15.09 -9.39 -2.91
CA VAL A 198 16.39 -9.47 -3.59
C VAL A 198 17.28 -8.39 -3.00
N LYS A 199 18.52 -8.75 -2.67
CA LYS A 199 19.51 -7.82 -2.12
C LYS A 199 20.01 -6.83 -3.16
#